data_d7433d70256326fa0af049ad13231dad
#
_entry.id   d7433d70256326fa0af049ad13231dad
#
_cell.length_a   1.000
_cell.length_b   1.000
_cell.length_c   1.000
_cell.angle_alpha   90.00
_cell.angle_beta   90.00
_cell.angle_gamma   90.00
#
_symmetry.space_group_name_H-M   'P 1'
#
loop_
_entity.id
_entity.type
_entity.pdbx_description
1 polymer ?
#
loop_
_entity_poly.entity_id
_entity_poly.type
_entity_poly.pdbx_seq_one_letter_code
_entity_poly.pdbx_strand_id
1 'polypeptide(L)'
;MANSRRNFIHKSLALGSMFPLFSMSQKRIQNFSFDSANKDEAYWRDVASLYRQNVDFINLESGYFSPSPESVKDYWINYVEEINESPSYYMRTKQTQMREKVRETLASYSGVSSEEICLTRNTTESMNIIIQGLKIGDNDEILRTNLEYPNIIQALDMREKRYGTKIRVVDVPIHPQDQNEIVEKVIGAVNDKTKVLLISHMVFLNGQVFPVKEVCSKAKEMGLLTIVDGAHSFSHVDMDISEIGCDFYASSLHKWLGAPLGNGLLYVRKGMVEKLWPLYGDTQYEEDNIMKLEHLGTRPCSDQNGIIPAVEFNLKIGKKNKSKRLKFLQMRWADVLKDHKNIIINTPLGEGQSFGIANVGIKNIKPGDLADRLFDKHNIFTVPIDDDRGIRGLRVSPNLYSTVEDIDKFIDAMLKIAG
;
A
#
# COMPACT_ATOMS: atom_id res chain seq x y z
N MET A 1 23.21 16.88 -46.59
CA MET A 1 22.35 16.05 -45.71
C MET A 1 22.32 16.50 -44.24
N ALA A 2 23.04 17.54 -43.83
CA ALA A 2 23.06 18.03 -42.43
C ALA A 2 21.95 19.02 -42.08
N ASN A 3 21.32 19.66 -43.03
CA ASN A 3 20.28 20.68 -42.76
C ASN A 3 18.87 20.12 -42.50
N SER A 4 18.61 18.89 -42.87
CA SER A 4 17.29 18.23 -42.63
C SER A 4 17.05 17.85 -41.15
N ARG A 5 18.10 17.44 -40.43
CA ARG A 5 18.00 17.06 -39.01
C ARG A 5 17.80 18.28 -38.08
N ARG A 6 18.41 19.39 -38.40
CA ARG A 6 18.30 20.62 -37.59
C ARG A 6 16.91 21.28 -37.70
N ASN A 7 16.28 21.21 -38.86
CA ASN A 7 14.91 21.72 -39.06
C ASN A 7 13.83 20.82 -38.43
N PHE A 8 14.11 19.53 -38.28
CA PHE A 8 13.21 18.60 -37.57
C PHE A 8 13.20 18.88 -36.06
N ILE A 9 14.37 19.15 -35.46
CA ILE A 9 14.49 19.47 -34.03
C ILE A 9 13.82 20.80 -33.67
N HIS A 10 13.91 21.83 -34.56
CA HIS A 10 13.24 23.12 -34.29
C HIS A 10 11.72 23.08 -34.48
N LYS A 11 11.19 22.19 -35.32
CA LYS A 11 9.73 21.98 -35.43
C LYS A 11 9.15 21.20 -34.27
N SER A 12 9.91 20.30 -33.64
CA SER A 12 9.48 19.56 -32.47
C SER A 12 9.40 20.42 -31.19
N LEU A 13 10.17 21.49 -31.09
CA LEU A 13 10.12 22.45 -29.99
C LEU A 13 8.93 23.44 -30.07
N ALA A 14 8.32 23.61 -31.26
CA ALA A 14 7.16 24.49 -31.46
C ALA A 14 5.80 23.79 -31.28
N LEU A 15 5.75 22.47 -31.15
CA LEU A 15 4.53 21.67 -30.90
C LEU A 15 4.18 21.49 -29.42
N GLY A 16 4.97 22.06 -28.50
CA GLY A 16 4.72 22.05 -27.06
C GLY A 16 3.55 22.92 -26.56
N SER A 17 2.76 23.53 -27.44
CA SER A 17 1.71 24.50 -27.07
C SER A 17 0.31 24.21 -27.61
N MET A 18 0.01 22.97 -28.01
CA MET A 18 -1.33 22.62 -28.50
C MET A 18 -1.92 21.41 -27.77
N PHE A 19 -2.17 21.54 -26.46
CA PHE A 19 -3.15 20.70 -25.78
C PHE A 19 -4.14 21.57 -24.99
N PRO A 20 -5.28 21.95 -25.55
CA PRO A 20 -6.37 22.57 -24.81
C PRO A 20 -7.38 21.50 -24.35
N LEU A 21 -6.95 20.56 -23.52
CA LEU A 21 -7.86 19.74 -22.73
C LEU A 21 -7.34 19.70 -21.30
N PHE A 22 -7.26 20.88 -20.68
CA PHE A 22 -7.33 20.96 -19.23
C PHE A 22 -8.69 20.40 -18.85
N SER A 23 -8.71 19.17 -18.36
CA SER A 23 -9.94 18.51 -17.95
C SER A 23 -10.61 19.33 -16.83
N MET A 24 -11.93 19.17 -16.68
CA MET A 24 -12.65 19.83 -15.58
C MET A 24 -12.07 19.48 -14.20
N SER A 25 -11.38 18.36 -14.07
CA SER A 25 -10.69 17.90 -12.88
C SER A 25 -9.47 18.76 -12.53
N GLN A 26 -8.66 19.16 -13.50
CA GLN A 26 -7.53 20.08 -13.25
C GLN A 26 -8.01 21.45 -12.78
N LYS A 27 -9.12 21.97 -13.33
CA LYS A 27 -9.74 23.22 -12.86
C LYS A 27 -10.26 23.10 -11.42
N ARG A 28 -10.84 21.96 -11.04
CA ARG A 28 -11.28 21.71 -9.64
C ARG A 28 -10.10 21.69 -8.68
N ILE A 29 -9.00 21.03 -9.04
CA ILE A 29 -7.81 20.96 -8.19
C ILE A 29 -7.10 22.32 -8.09
N GLN A 30 -7.04 23.10 -9.16
CA GLN A 30 -6.47 24.45 -9.11
C GLN A 30 -7.25 25.40 -8.19
N ASN A 31 -8.57 25.20 -8.06
CA ASN A 31 -9.43 26.02 -7.21
C ASN A 31 -9.59 25.48 -5.79
N PHE A 32 -9.06 24.28 -5.50
CA PHE A 32 -9.17 23.66 -4.16
C PHE A 32 -7.99 24.09 -3.28
N SER A 33 -8.29 24.67 -2.12
CA SER A 33 -7.28 25.04 -1.13
C SER A 33 -6.93 23.87 -0.23
N PHE A 34 -5.80 23.20 -0.51
CA PHE A 34 -5.23 22.19 0.37
C PHE A 34 -4.71 22.78 1.70
N ASP A 35 -4.48 24.10 1.76
CA ASP A 35 -3.88 24.81 2.89
C ASP A 35 -4.92 25.29 3.91
N SER A 36 -6.18 24.82 3.82
CA SER A 36 -7.19 25.17 4.82
C SER A 36 -6.70 24.81 6.23
N ALA A 37 -6.64 25.80 7.11
CA ALA A 37 -6.30 25.62 8.52
C ALA A 37 -7.35 24.74 9.24
N ASN A 38 -8.60 24.78 8.77
CA ASN A 38 -9.71 23.98 9.27
C ASN A 38 -10.01 22.84 8.30
N LYS A 39 -9.65 21.60 8.66
CA LYS A 39 -9.99 20.39 7.89
C LYS A 39 -11.28 19.76 8.44
N ASP A 40 -12.35 20.54 8.42
CA ASP A 40 -13.70 20.13 8.78
C ASP A 40 -14.35 19.19 7.73
N GLU A 41 -15.59 18.82 7.93
CA GLU A 41 -16.28 17.89 7.04
C GLU A 41 -16.56 18.51 5.64
N ALA A 42 -16.67 19.83 5.53
CA ALA A 42 -16.78 20.50 4.24
C ALA A 42 -15.49 20.32 3.41
N TYR A 43 -14.34 20.51 4.05
CA TYR A 43 -13.03 20.22 3.42
C TYR A 43 -12.95 18.77 2.90
N TRP A 44 -13.38 17.79 3.72
CA TRP A 44 -13.28 16.39 3.30
C TRP A 44 -14.28 16.01 2.21
N ARG A 45 -15.46 16.64 2.16
CA ARG A 45 -16.38 16.50 1.01
C ARG A 45 -15.76 17.04 -0.28
N ASP A 46 -15.07 18.16 -0.20
CA ASP A 46 -14.34 18.71 -1.36
C ASP A 46 -13.22 17.78 -1.79
N VAL A 47 -12.44 17.20 -0.86
CA VAL A 47 -11.43 16.16 -1.17
C VAL A 47 -12.08 14.96 -1.85
N ALA A 48 -13.22 14.47 -1.34
CA ALA A 48 -13.96 13.36 -1.94
C ALA A 48 -14.39 13.65 -3.38
N SER A 49 -14.74 14.91 -3.68
CA SER A 49 -15.13 15.35 -5.03
C SER A 49 -13.98 15.32 -6.06
N LEU A 50 -12.72 15.20 -5.60
CA LEU A 50 -11.55 15.03 -6.47
C LEU A 50 -11.39 13.61 -7.00
N TYR A 51 -12.27 12.69 -6.60
CA TYR A 51 -12.33 11.32 -7.08
C TYR A 51 -13.59 11.11 -7.90
N ARG A 52 -13.49 10.39 -8.99
CA ARG A 52 -14.65 9.92 -9.74
C ARG A 52 -15.10 8.58 -9.16
N GLN A 53 -16.19 8.60 -8.43
CA GLN A 53 -16.76 7.40 -7.83
C GLN A 53 -17.89 6.83 -8.69
N ASN A 54 -18.16 5.53 -8.53
CA ASN A 54 -19.40 4.94 -8.98
C ASN A 54 -20.56 5.52 -8.14
N VAL A 55 -21.65 5.87 -8.79
CA VAL A 55 -22.85 6.44 -8.15
C VAL A 55 -23.88 5.38 -7.77
N ASP A 56 -23.71 4.15 -8.26
CA ASP A 56 -24.67 3.06 -8.07
C ASP A 56 -24.53 2.38 -6.71
N PHE A 57 -23.36 2.47 -6.09
CA PHE A 57 -23.09 1.89 -4.77
C PHE A 57 -22.05 2.67 -3.97
N ILE A 58 -22.11 2.51 -2.66
CA ILE A 58 -21.09 3.02 -1.72
C ILE A 58 -19.94 2.03 -1.67
N ASN A 59 -18.74 2.47 -2.06
CA ASN A 59 -17.54 1.63 -1.99
C ASN A 59 -16.84 1.79 -0.64
N LEU A 60 -16.87 0.77 0.20
CA LEU A 60 -16.13 0.69 1.47
C LEU A 60 -15.00 -0.36 1.40
N GLU A 61 -14.46 -0.60 0.20
CA GLU A 61 -13.33 -1.50 0.00
C GLU A 61 -12.20 -0.81 -0.79
N SER A 62 -11.22 -0.28 -0.08
CA SER A 62 -9.96 0.25 -0.63
C SER A 62 -8.74 -0.58 -0.24
N GLY A 63 -8.95 -1.65 0.50
CA GLY A 63 -7.85 -2.49 1.01
C GLY A 63 -7.14 -3.29 -0.08
N TYR A 64 -7.84 -3.72 -1.15
CA TYR A 64 -7.20 -4.35 -2.30
C TYR A 64 -6.80 -3.33 -3.35
N PHE A 65 -7.74 -2.46 -3.74
CA PHE A 65 -7.57 -1.50 -4.82
C PHE A 65 -8.29 -0.21 -4.46
N SER A 66 -7.66 0.92 -4.72
CA SER A 66 -8.26 2.22 -4.50
C SER A 66 -8.38 3.00 -5.80
N PRO A 67 -9.46 3.74 -6.03
CA PRO A 67 -9.53 4.64 -7.17
C PRO A 67 -8.43 5.70 -7.04
N SER A 68 -7.83 6.05 -8.17
CA SER A 68 -6.92 7.20 -8.24
C SER A 68 -7.70 8.51 -8.23
N PRO A 69 -7.15 9.58 -7.63
CA PRO A 69 -7.69 10.93 -7.83
C PRO A 69 -7.77 11.28 -9.32
N GLU A 70 -8.75 12.12 -9.71
CA GLU A 70 -8.92 12.52 -11.11
C GLU A 70 -7.64 13.13 -11.73
N SER A 71 -6.88 13.91 -10.95
CA SER A 71 -5.59 14.46 -11.40
C SER A 71 -4.57 13.38 -11.73
N VAL A 72 -4.48 12.33 -10.93
CA VAL A 72 -3.56 11.21 -11.16
C VAL A 72 -3.96 10.47 -12.43
N LYS A 73 -5.26 10.19 -12.59
CA LYS A 73 -5.80 9.55 -13.78
C LYS A 73 -5.51 10.35 -15.06
N ASP A 74 -5.72 11.68 -15.02
CA ASP A 74 -5.49 12.53 -16.18
C ASP A 74 -4.00 12.57 -16.57
N TYR A 75 -3.08 12.68 -15.62
CA TYR A 75 -1.64 12.57 -15.89
C TYR A 75 -1.27 11.22 -16.46
N TRP A 76 -1.83 10.14 -15.93
CA TRP A 76 -1.59 8.80 -16.44
C TRP A 76 -2.05 8.65 -17.90
N ILE A 77 -3.25 9.10 -18.23
CA ILE A 77 -3.77 9.10 -19.61
C ILE A 77 -2.85 9.91 -20.54
N ASN A 78 -2.42 11.09 -20.13
CA ASN A 78 -1.49 11.91 -20.90
C ASN A 78 -0.15 11.19 -21.17
N TYR A 79 0.38 10.46 -20.20
CA TYR A 79 1.59 9.64 -20.41
C TYR A 79 1.34 8.49 -21.40
N VAL A 80 0.17 7.87 -21.38
CA VAL A 80 -0.21 6.84 -22.37
C VAL A 80 -0.19 7.45 -23.77
N GLU A 81 -0.79 8.61 -23.96
CA GLU A 81 -0.84 9.33 -25.25
C GLU A 81 0.57 9.73 -25.70
N GLU A 82 1.36 10.42 -24.86
CA GLU A 82 2.73 10.85 -25.17
C GLU A 82 3.63 9.68 -25.58
N ILE A 83 3.55 8.55 -24.87
CA ILE A 83 4.37 7.38 -25.17
C ILE A 83 3.95 6.77 -26.50
N ASN A 84 2.64 6.68 -26.79
CA ASN A 84 2.14 6.06 -28.02
C ASN A 84 2.40 6.91 -29.29
N GLU A 85 2.63 8.21 -29.17
CA GLU A 85 3.04 9.04 -30.31
C GLU A 85 4.39 8.58 -30.91
N SER A 86 5.33 8.14 -30.06
CA SER A 86 6.67 7.73 -30.50
C SER A 86 7.34 6.78 -29.51
N PRO A 87 6.84 5.54 -29.32
CA PRO A 87 7.26 4.66 -28.20
C PRO A 87 8.74 4.36 -28.21
N SER A 88 9.35 4.03 -29.36
CA SER A 88 10.79 3.76 -29.44
C SER A 88 11.66 4.96 -29.10
N TYR A 89 11.23 6.15 -29.50
CA TYR A 89 11.94 7.39 -29.18
C TYR A 89 11.83 7.71 -27.68
N TYR A 90 10.61 7.65 -27.13
CA TYR A 90 10.36 7.91 -25.72
C TYR A 90 11.17 6.97 -24.83
N MET A 91 11.09 5.67 -25.07
CA MET A 91 11.77 4.64 -24.26
C MET A 91 13.29 4.79 -24.27
N ARG A 92 13.88 5.24 -25.42
CA ARG A 92 15.34 5.39 -25.54
C ARG A 92 15.89 6.73 -25.10
N THR A 93 15.05 7.75 -24.96
CA THR A 93 15.54 9.12 -24.72
C THR A 93 14.97 9.77 -23.44
N LYS A 94 13.78 9.36 -23.00
CA LYS A 94 13.08 10.01 -21.87
C LYS A 94 12.85 9.07 -20.69
N GLN A 95 12.54 7.78 -20.94
CA GLN A 95 12.03 6.89 -19.89
C GLN A 95 13.02 6.65 -18.74
N THR A 96 14.31 6.56 -19.02
CA THR A 96 15.32 6.38 -17.96
C THR A 96 15.31 7.56 -16.98
N GLN A 97 15.32 8.78 -17.49
CA GLN A 97 15.27 9.98 -16.66
C GLN A 97 13.93 10.09 -15.89
N MET A 98 12.83 9.74 -16.53
CA MET A 98 11.51 9.75 -15.88
C MET A 98 11.44 8.73 -14.75
N ARG A 99 12.01 7.55 -14.95
CA ARG A 99 12.08 6.50 -13.90
C ARG A 99 12.89 6.95 -12.69
N GLU A 100 14.03 7.62 -12.90
CA GLU A 100 14.79 8.21 -11.79
C GLU A 100 13.97 9.27 -11.05
N LYS A 101 13.25 10.13 -11.75
CA LYS A 101 12.36 11.11 -11.12
C LYS A 101 11.25 10.44 -10.29
N VAL A 102 10.67 9.33 -10.76
CA VAL A 102 9.69 8.54 -9.98
C VAL A 102 10.34 8.02 -8.70
N ARG A 103 11.55 7.46 -8.81
CA ARG A 103 12.31 6.90 -7.67
C ARG A 103 12.64 7.97 -6.63
N GLU A 104 13.17 9.11 -7.06
CA GLU A 104 13.47 10.26 -6.21
C GLU A 104 12.21 10.79 -5.50
N THR A 105 11.10 10.88 -6.22
CA THR A 105 9.80 11.31 -5.68
C THR A 105 9.30 10.36 -4.59
N LEU A 106 9.36 9.04 -4.84
CA LEU A 106 9.00 8.03 -3.84
C LEU A 106 9.94 8.04 -2.64
N ALA A 107 11.24 8.13 -2.87
CA ALA A 107 12.25 8.18 -1.82
C ALA A 107 12.01 9.36 -0.88
N SER A 108 11.82 10.56 -1.44
CA SER A 108 11.49 11.76 -0.68
C SER A 108 10.19 11.59 0.14
N TYR A 109 9.14 11.03 -0.46
CA TYR A 109 7.88 10.76 0.24
C TYR A 109 8.03 9.71 1.35
N SER A 110 8.94 8.77 1.18
CA SER A 110 9.19 7.65 2.11
C SER A 110 10.20 7.99 3.22
N GLY A 111 10.87 9.15 3.15
CA GLY A 111 11.92 9.56 4.09
C GLY A 111 13.22 8.74 3.99
N VAL A 112 13.59 8.29 2.77
CA VAL A 112 14.75 7.43 2.50
C VAL A 112 15.52 7.91 1.26
N SER A 113 16.69 7.30 0.96
CA SER A 113 17.45 7.60 -0.25
C SER A 113 16.85 6.93 -1.49
N SER A 114 16.99 7.55 -2.68
CA SER A 114 16.63 6.93 -3.94
C SER A 114 17.44 5.66 -4.24
N GLU A 115 18.67 5.56 -3.72
CA GLU A 115 19.50 4.35 -3.80
C GLU A 115 18.92 3.14 -3.04
N GLU A 116 17.94 3.36 -2.18
CA GLU A 116 17.27 2.32 -1.39
C GLU A 116 15.90 1.91 -1.96
N ILE A 117 15.46 2.52 -3.07
CA ILE A 117 14.15 2.29 -3.68
C ILE A 117 14.27 1.52 -4.99
N CYS A 118 13.58 0.38 -5.06
CA CYS A 118 13.33 -0.38 -6.28
C CYS A 118 11.87 -0.27 -6.67
N LEU A 119 11.59 0.08 -7.94
CA LEU A 119 10.24 0.19 -8.48
C LEU A 119 9.75 -1.18 -8.94
N THR A 120 8.69 -1.66 -8.33
CA THR A 120 8.06 -2.96 -8.60
C THR A 120 6.62 -2.78 -9.07
N ARG A 121 5.91 -3.88 -9.33
CA ARG A 121 4.49 -3.86 -9.74
C ARG A 121 3.52 -3.92 -8.56
N ASN A 122 3.93 -4.51 -7.44
CA ASN A 122 3.11 -4.68 -6.24
C ASN A 122 3.93 -5.29 -5.09
N THR A 123 3.32 -5.37 -3.91
CA THR A 123 3.93 -5.99 -2.72
C THR A 123 4.33 -7.44 -2.95
N THR A 124 3.53 -8.21 -3.68
CA THR A 124 3.82 -9.64 -3.94
C THR A 124 5.12 -9.81 -4.70
N GLU A 125 5.38 -8.99 -5.73
CA GLU A 125 6.66 -8.99 -6.44
C GLU A 125 7.80 -8.56 -5.53
N SER A 126 7.66 -7.44 -4.80
CA SER A 126 8.66 -6.94 -3.86
C SER A 126 9.05 -7.98 -2.83
N MET A 127 8.06 -8.63 -2.22
CA MET A 127 8.28 -9.69 -1.23
C MET A 127 8.94 -10.93 -1.84
N ASN A 128 8.59 -11.30 -3.08
CA ASN A 128 9.26 -12.41 -3.75
C ASN A 128 10.73 -12.07 -4.09
N ILE A 129 11.05 -10.83 -4.48
CA ILE A 129 12.44 -10.39 -4.66
C ILE A 129 13.22 -10.60 -3.36
N ILE A 130 12.68 -10.19 -2.22
CA ILE A 130 13.33 -10.38 -0.93
C ILE A 130 13.39 -11.88 -0.57
N ILE A 131 12.22 -12.53 -0.46
CA ILE A 131 12.11 -13.90 0.08
C ILE A 131 12.91 -14.89 -0.75
N GLN A 132 12.84 -14.83 -2.08
CA GLN A 132 13.57 -15.75 -2.95
C GLN A 132 15.04 -15.35 -3.12
N GLY A 133 15.35 -14.05 -3.01
CA GLY A 133 16.70 -13.51 -3.20
C GLY A 133 17.61 -13.59 -1.99
N LEU A 134 17.09 -13.74 -0.77
CA LEU A 134 17.91 -13.77 0.46
C LEU A 134 19.02 -14.82 0.40
N LYS A 135 20.26 -14.40 0.66
CA LYS A 135 21.45 -15.27 0.75
C LYS A 135 21.57 -15.87 2.16
N ILE A 136 20.62 -16.75 2.51
CA ILE A 136 20.58 -17.51 3.78
C ILE A 136 20.54 -19.02 3.47
N GLY A 137 21.02 -19.84 4.42
CA GLY A 137 21.24 -21.27 4.24
C GLY A 137 19.98 -22.14 4.38
N ASP A 138 20.17 -23.44 4.17
CA ASP A 138 19.13 -24.47 4.21
C ASP A 138 18.62 -24.80 5.65
N ASN A 139 19.42 -24.50 6.67
CA ASN A 139 19.06 -24.71 8.07
C ASN A 139 18.70 -23.41 8.79
N ASP A 140 18.80 -22.27 8.10
CA ASP A 140 18.39 -20.98 8.62
C ASP A 140 16.86 -20.89 8.70
N GLU A 141 16.37 -20.09 9.64
CA GLU A 141 14.94 -19.96 9.90
C GLU A 141 14.45 -18.53 9.62
N ILE A 142 13.30 -18.45 8.95
CA ILE A 142 12.50 -17.23 8.84
C ILE A 142 11.33 -17.34 9.82
N LEU A 143 11.28 -16.46 10.81
CA LEU A 143 10.17 -16.32 11.73
C LEU A 143 9.12 -15.36 11.15
N ARG A 144 7.85 -15.77 11.14
CA ARG A 144 6.71 -14.92 10.74
C ARG A 144 5.57 -15.02 11.73
N THR A 145 4.64 -14.05 11.68
CA THR A 145 3.40 -14.18 12.46
C THR A 145 2.38 -15.08 11.74
N ASN A 146 1.38 -15.54 12.51
CA ASN A 146 0.23 -16.27 11.94
C ASN A 146 -0.71 -15.38 11.12
N LEU A 147 -0.60 -14.04 11.15
CA LEU A 147 -1.52 -13.11 10.50
C LEU A 147 -1.00 -12.54 9.17
N GLU A 148 0.03 -13.16 8.59
CA GLU A 148 0.61 -12.72 7.31
C GLU A 148 -0.33 -13.00 6.12
N TYR A 149 -0.13 -12.21 5.04
CA TYR A 149 -0.93 -12.32 3.82
C TYR A 149 -0.68 -13.64 3.08
N PRO A 150 -1.72 -14.31 2.54
CA PRO A 150 -1.56 -15.65 1.94
C PRO A 150 -0.52 -15.74 0.84
N ASN A 151 -0.39 -14.74 -0.05
CA ASN A 151 0.62 -14.78 -1.12
C ASN A 151 2.05 -14.70 -0.56
N ILE A 152 2.25 -14.08 0.60
CA ILE A 152 3.55 -14.03 1.27
C ILE A 152 3.85 -15.38 1.92
N ILE A 153 2.85 -16.01 2.53
CA ILE A 153 2.96 -17.38 3.06
C ILE A 153 3.34 -18.34 1.93
N GLN A 154 2.68 -18.26 0.77
CA GLN A 154 3.01 -19.09 -0.40
C GLN A 154 4.45 -18.85 -0.92
N ALA A 155 4.94 -17.61 -0.88
CA ALA A 155 6.32 -17.31 -1.25
C ALA A 155 7.33 -17.94 -0.27
N LEU A 156 7.02 -17.92 1.02
CA LEU A 156 7.82 -18.59 2.07
C LEU A 156 7.80 -20.11 1.90
N ASP A 157 6.63 -20.71 1.70
CA ASP A 157 6.48 -22.15 1.44
C ASP A 157 7.27 -22.59 0.20
N MET A 158 7.29 -21.75 -0.84
CA MET A 158 8.08 -22.02 -2.04
C MET A 158 9.59 -21.94 -1.75
N ARG A 159 10.01 -20.98 -0.91
CA ARG A 159 11.42 -20.90 -0.48
C ARG A 159 11.83 -22.13 0.31
N GLU A 160 11.02 -22.58 1.26
CA GLU A 160 11.29 -23.80 2.02
C GLU A 160 11.47 -25.01 1.09
N LYS A 161 10.57 -25.17 0.11
CA LYS A 161 10.66 -26.26 -0.89
C LYS A 161 11.89 -26.19 -1.79
N ARG A 162 12.32 -24.97 -2.18
CA ARG A 162 13.45 -24.79 -3.11
C ARG A 162 14.81 -24.84 -2.44
N TYR A 163 14.90 -24.24 -1.24
CA TYR A 163 16.20 -23.95 -0.62
C TYR A 163 16.35 -24.57 0.77
N GLY A 164 15.33 -25.27 1.30
CA GLY A 164 15.40 -25.92 2.60
C GLY A 164 15.31 -24.96 3.79
N THR A 165 15.24 -23.66 3.58
CA THR A 165 15.07 -22.64 4.63
C THR A 165 13.81 -22.94 5.45
N LYS A 166 13.91 -22.97 6.78
CA LYS A 166 12.77 -23.32 7.64
C LYS A 166 11.87 -22.13 7.90
N ILE A 167 10.55 -22.37 7.88
CA ILE A 167 9.55 -21.36 8.17
C ILE A 167 8.92 -21.65 9.52
N ARG A 168 9.12 -20.71 10.45
CA ARG A 168 8.53 -20.78 11.78
C ARG A 168 7.42 -19.76 11.94
N VAL A 169 6.36 -20.14 12.62
CA VAL A 169 5.19 -19.29 12.84
C VAL A 169 5.05 -18.99 14.33
N VAL A 170 4.81 -17.74 14.66
CA VAL A 170 4.41 -17.31 16.00
C VAL A 170 2.97 -16.84 16.00
N ASP A 171 2.18 -17.32 16.96
CA ASP A 171 0.81 -16.91 17.15
C ASP A 171 0.74 -15.60 17.93
N VAL A 172 0.16 -14.59 17.32
CA VAL A 172 -0.09 -13.29 17.93
C VAL A 172 -1.59 -13.08 18.13
N PRO A 173 -2.01 -12.39 19.22
CA PRO A 173 -3.42 -12.19 19.51
C PRO A 173 -4.07 -11.21 18.52
N ILE A 174 -5.34 -11.48 18.18
CA ILE A 174 -6.18 -10.59 17.37
C ILE A 174 -6.57 -9.35 18.19
N HIS A 175 -6.76 -9.51 19.50
CA HIS A 175 -7.07 -8.45 20.45
C HIS A 175 -5.99 -8.43 21.54
N PRO A 176 -4.83 -7.81 21.27
CA PRO A 176 -3.78 -7.69 22.29
C PRO A 176 -4.22 -6.72 23.39
N GLN A 177 -3.73 -6.94 24.60
CA GLN A 177 -3.95 -6.01 25.71
C GLN A 177 -3.32 -4.64 25.38
N ASP A 178 -2.10 -4.68 24.86
CA ASP A 178 -1.37 -3.51 24.36
C ASP A 178 -0.38 -3.93 23.24
N GLN A 179 0.37 -2.97 22.72
CA GLN A 179 1.36 -3.23 21.67
C GLN A 179 2.56 -4.06 22.18
N ASN A 180 2.90 -4.00 23.48
CA ASN A 180 4.02 -4.75 24.04
C ASN A 180 3.76 -6.26 24.01
N GLU A 181 2.52 -6.70 24.17
CA GLU A 181 2.17 -8.12 24.06
C GLU A 181 2.59 -8.70 22.71
N ILE A 182 2.44 -7.94 21.61
CA ILE A 182 2.90 -8.35 20.28
C ILE A 182 4.42 -8.43 20.23
N VAL A 183 5.12 -7.41 20.75
CA VAL A 183 6.59 -7.38 20.79
C VAL A 183 7.12 -8.58 21.55
N GLU A 184 6.61 -8.84 22.75
CA GLU A 184 7.06 -9.94 23.61
C GLU A 184 6.85 -11.31 22.96
N LYS A 185 5.69 -11.54 22.34
CA LYS A 185 5.41 -12.80 21.63
C LYS A 185 6.33 -13.02 20.44
N VAL A 186 6.52 -11.99 19.61
CA VAL A 186 7.35 -12.10 18.40
C VAL A 186 8.82 -12.30 18.77
N ILE A 187 9.35 -11.48 19.67
CA ILE A 187 10.76 -11.56 20.08
C ILE A 187 11.03 -12.81 20.93
N GLY A 188 10.11 -13.19 21.82
CA GLY A 188 10.21 -14.42 22.61
C GLY A 188 10.16 -15.70 21.77
N ALA A 189 9.71 -15.63 20.53
CA ALA A 189 9.73 -16.76 19.60
C ALA A 189 11.07 -16.92 18.85
N VAL A 190 12.00 -15.99 18.93
CA VAL A 190 13.32 -16.05 18.29
C VAL A 190 14.18 -17.14 18.92
N ASN A 191 14.95 -17.86 18.10
CA ASN A 191 15.93 -18.86 18.55
C ASN A 191 17.26 -18.73 17.76
N ASP A 192 18.25 -19.56 18.09
CA ASP A 192 19.61 -19.48 17.50
C ASP A 192 19.66 -19.72 15.99
N LYS A 193 18.63 -20.36 15.40
CA LYS A 193 18.50 -20.62 13.97
C LYS A 193 17.79 -19.49 13.24
N THR A 194 17.05 -18.64 13.95
CA THR A 194 16.32 -17.53 13.36
C THR A 194 17.32 -16.53 12.78
N LYS A 195 17.22 -16.25 11.48
CA LYS A 195 18.06 -15.27 10.77
C LYS A 195 17.24 -14.09 10.25
N VAL A 196 15.95 -14.31 10.02
CA VAL A 196 15.04 -13.31 9.43
C VAL A 196 13.75 -13.27 10.21
N LEU A 197 13.25 -12.08 10.47
CA LEU A 197 11.92 -11.83 10.99
C LEU A 197 11.09 -11.12 9.92
N LEU A 198 9.94 -11.71 9.55
CA LEU A 198 8.98 -11.17 8.63
C LEU A 198 7.69 -10.81 9.36
N ILE A 199 7.22 -9.59 9.21
CA ILE A 199 6.04 -9.08 9.91
C ILE A 199 5.26 -8.10 9.05
N SER A 200 3.93 -8.25 9.02
CA SER A 200 3.05 -7.21 8.47
C SER A 200 3.03 -5.98 9.38
N HIS A 201 3.07 -4.78 8.81
CA HIS A 201 2.87 -3.57 9.62
C HIS A 201 1.38 -3.35 9.95
N MET A 202 0.50 -3.66 8.99
CA MET A 202 -0.95 -3.64 9.20
C MET A 202 -1.56 -4.91 8.62
N VAL A 203 -2.25 -5.66 9.47
CA VAL A 203 -2.88 -6.94 9.11
C VAL A 203 -4.03 -6.72 8.13
N PHE A 204 -4.00 -7.41 7.02
CA PHE A 204 -4.98 -7.26 5.94
C PHE A 204 -6.40 -7.71 6.29
N LEU A 205 -6.56 -8.59 7.29
CA LEU A 205 -7.84 -9.17 7.70
C LEU A 205 -8.71 -8.19 8.49
N ASN A 206 -8.10 -7.48 9.43
CA ASN A 206 -8.81 -6.70 10.44
C ASN A 206 -8.20 -5.31 10.69
N GLY A 207 -7.12 -4.95 10.00
CA GLY A 207 -6.48 -3.65 10.15
C GLY A 207 -5.68 -3.45 11.44
N GLN A 208 -5.40 -4.54 12.19
CA GLN A 208 -4.53 -4.48 13.35
C GLN A 208 -3.14 -3.99 12.96
N VAL A 209 -2.65 -2.97 13.63
CA VAL A 209 -1.32 -2.40 13.41
C VAL A 209 -0.33 -3.02 14.40
N PHE A 210 0.77 -3.55 13.88
CA PHE A 210 1.84 -4.11 14.70
C PHE A 210 2.91 -3.05 15.01
N PRO A 211 3.55 -3.10 16.18
CA PRO A 211 4.60 -2.18 16.61
C PRO A 211 5.94 -2.52 15.93
N VAL A 212 5.97 -2.38 14.60
CA VAL A 212 7.12 -2.83 13.78
C VAL A 212 8.41 -2.10 14.10
N LYS A 213 8.35 -0.86 14.57
CA LYS A 213 9.54 -0.10 14.99
C LYS A 213 10.24 -0.78 16.17
N GLU A 214 9.49 -1.10 17.21
CA GLU A 214 9.98 -1.77 18.41
C GLU A 214 10.46 -3.19 18.11
N VAL A 215 9.71 -3.91 17.28
CA VAL A 215 10.08 -5.27 16.83
C VAL A 215 11.37 -5.24 16.02
N CYS A 216 11.51 -4.33 15.04
CA CYS A 216 12.72 -4.20 14.22
C CYS A 216 13.93 -3.79 15.07
N SER A 217 13.76 -2.88 16.04
CA SER A 217 14.84 -2.47 16.96
C SER A 217 15.39 -3.67 17.73
N LYS A 218 14.50 -4.44 18.36
CA LYS A 218 14.90 -5.64 19.15
C LYS A 218 15.48 -6.75 18.24
N ALA A 219 14.91 -6.96 17.07
CA ALA A 219 15.42 -7.93 16.10
C ALA A 219 16.86 -7.56 15.65
N LYS A 220 17.12 -6.28 15.41
CA LYS A 220 18.45 -5.77 15.06
C LYS A 220 19.48 -5.98 16.19
N GLU A 221 19.11 -5.76 17.45
CA GLU A 221 19.97 -6.05 18.62
C GLU A 221 20.34 -7.52 18.69
N MET A 222 19.48 -8.43 18.20
CA MET A 222 19.72 -9.87 18.11
C MET A 222 20.44 -10.29 16.81
N GLY A 223 20.79 -9.35 15.94
CA GLY A 223 21.48 -9.62 14.66
C GLY A 223 20.60 -10.20 13.56
N LEU A 224 19.27 -10.08 13.67
CA LEU A 224 18.32 -10.57 12.67
C LEU A 224 18.14 -9.57 11.55
N LEU A 225 17.87 -10.07 10.33
CA LEU A 225 17.31 -9.29 9.25
C LEU A 225 15.80 -9.13 9.42
N THR A 226 15.27 -7.96 9.05
CA THR A 226 13.86 -7.64 9.21
C THR A 226 13.19 -7.31 7.89
N ILE A 227 12.04 -7.97 7.64
CA ILE A 227 11.18 -7.74 6.47
C ILE A 227 9.83 -7.24 6.95
N VAL A 228 9.41 -6.06 6.48
CA VAL A 228 8.12 -5.48 6.83
C VAL A 228 7.21 -5.45 5.60
N ASP A 229 6.06 -6.14 5.70
CA ASP A 229 4.98 -5.98 4.73
C ASP A 229 4.18 -4.72 5.06
N GLY A 230 4.42 -3.68 4.26
CA GLY A 230 3.79 -2.38 4.38
C GLY A 230 2.61 -2.17 3.42
N ALA A 231 2.07 -3.23 2.82
CA ALA A 231 1.01 -3.14 1.80
C ALA A 231 -0.19 -2.29 2.23
N HIS A 232 -0.50 -2.27 3.52
CA HIS A 232 -1.64 -1.53 4.08
C HIS A 232 -1.24 -0.34 4.95
N SER A 233 0.02 -0.18 5.31
CA SER A 233 0.49 0.94 6.13
C SER A 233 1.05 2.11 5.33
N PHE A 234 1.68 1.85 4.18
CA PHE A 234 2.25 2.90 3.33
C PHE A 234 1.17 3.88 2.84
N SER A 235 1.39 5.17 3.06
CA SER A 235 0.42 6.24 2.73
C SER A 235 -0.94 6.10 3.41
N HIS A 236 -1.02 5.32 4.50
CA HIS A 236 -2.19 5.14 5.35
C HIS A 236 -1.87 5.56 6.79
N VAL A 237 -0.78 5.05 7.33
CA VAL A 237 -0.25 5.45 8.63
C VAL A 237 0.69 6.63 8.45
N ASP A 238 0.66 7.58 9.39
CA ASP A 238 1.59 8.73 9.41
C ASP A 238 2.96 8.27 9.88
N MET A 239 3.83 7.97 8.91
CA MET A 239 5.18 7.44 9.16
C MET A 239 6.11 7.67 7.97
N ASP A 240 7.40 7.63 8.23
CA ASP A 240 8.45 7.44 7.24
C ASP A 240 9.06 6.04 7.38
N ILE A 241 9.47 5.41 6.26
CA ILE A 241 10.08 4.07 6.28
C ILE A 241 11.36 4.06 7.12
N SER A 242 12.14 5.14 7.06
CA SER A 242 13.36 5.30 7.86
C SER A 242 13.13 5.20 9.37
N GLU A 243 11.95 5.60 9.86
CA GLU A 243 11.60 5.55 11.28
C GLU A 243 11.32 4.13 11.80
N ILE A 244 10.98 3.20 10.91
CA ILE A 244 10.75 1.78 11.25
C ILE A 244 12.08 1.09 11.59
N GLY A 245 13.16 1.44 10.87
CA GLY A 245 14.47 0.83 11.06
C GLY A 245 14.62 -0.59 10.54
N CYS A 246 13.70 -1.05 9.65
CA CYS A 246 13.76 -2.36 9.01
C CYS A 246 14.84 -2.44 7.93
N ASP A 247 15.21 -3.66 7.52
CA ASP A 247 16.14 -3.90 6.41
C ASP A 247 15.44 -3.87 5.07
N PHE A 248 14.21 -4.39 5.03
CA PHE A 248 13.39 -4.47 3.84
C PHE A 248 11.95 -4.05 4.13
N TYR A 249 11.36 -3.29 3.22
CA TYR A 249 9.96 -2.89 3.29
C TYR A 249 9.32 -2.97 1.91
N ALA A 250 8.11 -3.51 1.82
CA ALA A 250 7.39 -3.68 0.57
C ALA A 250 5.99 -3.08 0.63
N SER A 251 5.55 -2.43 -0.46
CA SER A 251 4.17 -1.91 -0.55
C SER A 251 3.61 -1.91 -1.96
N SER A 252 2.28 -1.92 -2.06
CA SER A 252 1.51 -1.72 -3.29
C SER A 252 0.99 -0.29 -3.35
N LEU A 253 1.43 0.48 -4.33
CA LEU A 253 1.13 1.91 -4.43
C LEU A 253 -0.27 2.23 -4.96
N HIS A 254 -0.93 1.24 -5.59
CA HIS A 254 -2.31 1.33 -6.06
C HIS A 254 -3.36 1.14 -4.96
N LYS A 255 -2.94 0.95 -3.70
CA LYS A 255 -3.83 0.90 -2.54
C LYS A 255 -4.01 2.31 -1.96
N TRP A 256 -3.34 2.62 -0.88
CA TRP A 256 -3.55 3.86 -0.12
C TRP A 256 -2.91 5.09 -0.77
N LEU A 257 -1.83 4.94 -1.54
CA LEU A 257 -1.27 6.07 -2.29
C LEU A 257 -2.18 6.50 -3.46
N GLY A 258 -2.97 5.58 -4.03
CA GLY A 258 -3.86 5.86 -5.15
C GLY A 258 -3.12 6.05 -6.48
N ALA A 259 -1.94 5.45 -6.65
CA ALA A 259 -1.26 5.37 -7.94
C ALA A 259 -2.00 4.41 -8.90
N PRO A 260 -1.75 4.45 -10.21
CA PRO A 260 -2.32 3.48 -11.15
C PRO A 260 -2.03 2.04 -10.75
N LEU A 261 -2.92 1.10 -11.15
CA LEU A 261 -2.75 -0.32 -10.87
C LEU A 261 -1.42 -0.84 -11.42
N GLY A 262 -0.82 -1.84 -10.73
CA GLY A 262 0.44 -2.41 -11.16
C GLY A 262 1.68 -1.60 -10.74
N ASN A 263 1.58 -0.80 -9.69
CA ASN A 263 2.70 -0.08 -9.09
C ASN A 263 2.99 -0.54 -7.67
N GLY A 264 4.25 -0.77 -7.39
CA GLY A 264 4.77 -1.19 -6.09
C GLY A 264 6.10 -0.53 -5.75
N LEU A 265 6.46 -0.69 -4.49
CA LEU A 265 7.67 -0.19 -3.87
C LEU A 265 8.36 -1.34 -3.14
N LEU A 266 9.66 -1.48 -3.38
CA LEU A 266 10.57 -2.23 -2.54
C LEU A 266 11.62 -1.28 -1.99
N TYR A 267 11.69 -1.16 -0.67
CA TYR A 267 12.79 -0.52 0.04
C TYR A 267 13.79 -1.56 0.50
N VAL A 268 15.06 -1.30 0.26
CA VAL A 268 16.19 -2.10 0.73
C VAL A 268 17.18 -1.17 1.41
N ARG A 269 17.35 -1.32 2.72
CA ARG A 269 18.28 -0.51 3.50
C ARG A 269 19.69 -0.57 2.90
N LYS A 270 20.38 0.55 2.87
CA LYS A 270 21.76 0.67 2.38
C LYS A 270 22.66 -0.41 2.99
N GLY A 271 23.44 -1.10 2.17
CA GLY A 271 24.29 -2.24 2.56
C GLY A 271 23.56 -3.59 2.66
N MET A 272 22.24 -3.63 2.32
CA MET A 272 21.50 -4.89 2.28
C MET A 272 21.24 -5.41 0.87
N VAL A 273 21.47 -4.60 -0.16
CA VAL A 273 21.25 -5.00 -1.57
C VAL A 273 22.12 -6.22 -1.92
N GLU A 274 23.36 -6.26 -1.47
CA GLU A 274 24.29 -7.38 -1.67
C GLU A 274 23.84 -8.69 -1.01
N LYS A 275 22.90 -8.64 -0.04
CA LYS A 275 22.30 -9.82 0.60
C LYS A 275 21.22 -10.49 -0.26
N LEU A 276 20.88 -9.90 -1.39
CA LEU A 276 19.82 -10.38 -2.27
C LEU A 276 20.37 -10.80 -3.64
N TRP A 277 19.93 -11.97 -4.12
CA TRP A 277 19.94 -12.28 -5.53
C TRP A 277 18.78 -11.57 -6.23
N PRO A 278 18.95 -11.07 -7.47
CA PRO A 278 17.83 -10.56 -8.26
C PRO A 278 16.86 -11.71 -8.60
N LEU A 279 15.57 -11.39 -8.70
CA LEU A 279 14.55 -12.36 -9.09
C LEU A 279 14.70 -12.80 -10.55
N TYR A 280 15.10 -11.88 -11.41
CA TYR A 280 15.42 -12.11 -12.82
C TYR A 280 16.91 -11.85 -13.04
N GLY A 281 17.53 -12.62 -13.95
CA GLY A 281 18.96 -12.48 -14.22
C GLY A 281 19.33 -11.09 -14.71
N ASP A 282 20.22 -10.43 -14.00
CA ASP A 282 20.84 -9.17 -14.39
C ASP A 282 22.32 -9.19 -13.99
N THR A 283 23.18 -8.88 -14.95
CA THR A 283 24.64 -8.80 -14.78
C THR A 283 25.19 -7.41 -15.17
N GLN A 284 24.31 -6.43 -15.38
CA GLN A 284 24.68 -5.10 -15.83
C GLN A 284 25.04 -4.17 -14.67
N TYR A 285 24.55 -4.48 -13.47
CA TYR A 285 24.74 -3.65 -12.30
C TYR A 285 25.64 -4.31 -11.26
N GLU A 286 26.39 -3.50 -10.53
CA GLU A 286 27.20 -3.95 -9.42
C GLU A 286 26.36 -4.58 -8.31
N GLU A 287 26.98 -5.40 -7.46
CA GLU A 287 26.28 -6.23 -6.49
C GLU A 287 25.48 -5.43 -5.45
N ASP A 288 25.96 -4.23 -5.10
CA ASP A 288 25.33 -3.31 -4.16
C ASP A 288 24.33 -2.33 -4.80
N ASN A 289 24.20 -2.35 -6.13
CA ASN A 289 23.32 -1.44 -6.85
C ASN A 289 21.86 -1.95 -6.82
N ILE A 290 20.94 -1.11 -6.30
CA ILE A 290 19.51 -1.44 -6.21
C ILE A 290 18.86 -1.77 -7.56
N MET A 291 19.42 -1.23 -8.66
CA MET A 291 18.89 -1.41 -10.01
C MET A 291 18.91 -2.86 -10.47
N LYS A 292 19.81 -3.71 -9.93
CA LYS A 292 19.82 -5.16 -10.24
C LYS A 292 18.51 -5.86 -9.86
N LEU A 293 17.79 -5.33 -8.86
CA LEU A 293 16.52 -5.88 -8.38
C LEU A 293 15.32 -5.41 -9.22
N GLU A 294 15.52 -4.41 -10.09
CA GLU A 294 14.45 -3.79 -10.87
C GLU A 294 14.30 -4.33 -12.29
N HIS A 295 15.21 -5.21 -12.72
CA HIS A 295 15.22 -5.72 -14.09
C HIS A 295 14.01 -6.63 -14.37
N LEU A 296 13.14 -6.21 -15.29
CA LEU A 296 11.95 -6.95 -15.74
C LEU A 296 11.80 -7.00 -17.26
N GLY A 297 12.74 -6.39 -18.01
CA GLY A 297 12.55 -6.14 -19.43
C GLY A 297 11.48 -5.05 -19.67
N THR A 298 10.76 -5.14 -20.79
CA THR A 298 9.73 -4.17 -21.16
C THR A 298 8.50 -4.32 -20.24
N ARG A 299 8.07 -3.20 -19.68
CA ARG A 299 6.89 -3.10 -18.79
C ARG A 299 6.12 -1.81 -19.06
N PRO A 300 4.85 -1.70 -18.63
CA PRO A 300 4.11 -0.44 -18.72
C PRO A 300 4.84 0.67 -17.96
N CYS A 301 5.20 1.74 -18.69
CA CYS A 301 5.94 2.86 -18.09
C CYS A 301 5.03 4.06 -17.78
N SER A 302 3.93 4.24 -18.51
CA SER A 302 2.89 5.22 -18.18
C SER A 302 2.35 5.07 -16.77
N ASP A 303 2.14 3.83 -16.33
CA ASP A 303 1.62 3.52 -15.00
C ASP A 303 2.60 3.96 -13.92
N GLN A 304 3.91 3.70 -14.11
CA GLN A 304 4.96 4.14 -13.19
C GLN A 304 5.05 5.67 -13.11
N ASN A 305 4.95 6.36 -14.25
CA ASN A 305 4.99 7.81 -14.29
C ASN A 305 3.83 8.44 -13.51
N GLY A 306 2.68 7.75 -13.44
CA GLY A 306 1.53 8.12 -12.62
C GLY A 306 1.76 8.11 -11.10
N ILE A 307 2.88 7.56 -10.63
CA ILE A 307 3.27 7.61 -9.21
C ILE A 307 3.56 9.04 -8.76
N ILE A 308 4.19 9.86 -9.62
CA ILE A 308 4.55 11.25 -9.28
C ILE A 308 3.32 12.05 -8.86
N PRO A 309 2.26 12.20 -9.70
CA PRO A 309 1.07 12.95 -9.30
C PRO A 309 0.32 12.32 -8.11
N ALA A 310 0.42 11.00 -7.90
CA ALA A 310 -0.16 10.37 -6.72
C ALA A 310 0.56 10.79 -5.43
N VAL A 311 1.89 10.84 -5.45
CA VAL A 311 2.69 11.37 -4.33
C VAL A 311 2.38 12.84 -4.09
N GLU A 312 2.39 13.67 -5.12
CA GLU A 312 2.08 15.10 -5.02
C GLU A 312 0.69 15.36 -4.42
N PHE A 313 -0.31 14.58 -4.82
CA PHE A 313 -1.65 14.65 -4.24
C PHE A 313 -1.63 14.34 -2.74
N ASN A 314 -0.97 13.27 -2.33
CA ASN A 314 -0.89 12.88 -0.92
C ASN A 314 -0.05 13.86 -0.08
N LEU A 315 0.98 14.48 -0.65
CA LEU A 315 1.74 15.55 0.03
C LEU A 315 0.87 16.79 0.29
N LYS A 316 0.01 17.16 -0.66
CA LYS A 316 -0.94 18.28 -0.48
C LYS A 316 -1.97 18.02 0.62
N ILE A 317 -2.46 16.79 0.76
CA ILE A 317 -3.34 16.37 1.86
C ILE A 317 -2.57 16.35 3.19
N GLY A 318 -1.33 15.85 3.16
CA GLY A 318 -0.47 15.59 4.31
C GLY A 318 -0.74 14.22 4.96
N LYS A 319 0.33 13.44 5.21
CA LYS A 319 0.27 12.09 5.79
C LYS A 319 -0.57 12.05 7.07
N LYS A 320 -0.27 12.95 8.00
CA LYS A 320 -0.96 13.05 9.30
C LYS A 320 -2.47 13.31 9.15
N ASN A 321 -2.85 14.23 8.25
CA ASN A 321 -4.26 14.56 8.03
C ASN A 321 -5.02 13.38 7.44
N LYS A 322 -4.41 12.70 6.47
CA LYS A 322 -4.96 11.49 5.86
C LYS A 322 -5.15 10.38 6.90
N SER A 323 -4.12 10.07 7.66
CA SER A 323 -4.15 9.04 8.71
C SER A 323 -5.25 9.33 9.74
N LYS A 324 -5.36 10.59 10.20
CA LYS A 324 -6.43 11.02 11.11
C LYS A 324 -7.82 10.88 10.49
N ARG A 325 -7.99 11.25 9.19
CA ARG A 325 -9.28 11.10 8.50
C ARG A 325 -9.69 9.64 8.40
N LEU A 326 -8.77 8.76 8.03
CA LEU A 326 -9.05 7.33 7.91
C LEU A 326 -9.42 6.71 9.27
N LYS A 327 -8.72 7.07 10.33
CA LYS A 327 -9.06 6.66 11.70
C LYS A 327 -10.44 7.21 12.13
N PHE A 328 -10.73 8.45 11.82
CA PHE A 328 -12.04 9.06 12.11
C PHE A 328 -13.19 8.29 11.43
N LEU A 329 -13.05 7.96 10.14
CA LEU A 329 -14.07 7.20 9.41
C LEU A 329 -14.26 5.79 10.00
N GLN A 330 -13.17 5.13 10.42
CA GLN A 330 -13.26 3.85 11.12
C GLN A 330 -14.01 3.98 12.46
N MET A 331 -13.59 4.92 13.31
CA MET A 331 -14.15 5.05 14.65
C MET A 331 -15.61 5.48 14.61
N ARG A 332 -16.02 6.28 13.60
CA ARG A 332 -17.42 6.72 13.47
C ARG A 332 -18.41 5.55 13.47
N TRP A 333 -18.13 4.49 12.75
CA TRP A 333 -19.00 3.33 12.75
C TRP A 333 -18.69 2.35 13.88
N ALA A 334 -17.40 2.17 14.21
CA ALA A 334 -17.00 1.21 15.22
C ALA A 334 -17.52 1.56 16.60
N ASP A 335 -17.48 2.85 16.98
CA ASP A 335 -18.00 3.33 18.28
C ASP A 335 -19.51 3.14 18.44
N VAL A 336 -20.28 3.24 17.35
CA VAL A 336 -21.72 3.01 17.37
C VAL A 336 -22.06 1.52 17.43
N LEU A 337 -21.30 0.69 16.69
CA LEU A 337 -21.64 -0.72 16.52
C LEU A 337 -21.06 -1.64 17.62
N LYS A 338 -19.99 -1.24 18.31
CA LYS A 338 -19.25 -2.11 19.25
C LYS A 338 -20.09 -2.61 20.44
N ASP A 339 -21.07 -1.82 20.88
CA ASP A 339 -21.90 -2.14 22.06
C ASP A 339 -23.19 -2.90 21.68
N HIS A 340 -23.43 -3.15 20.39
CA HIS A 340 -24.61 -3.88 19.95
C HIS A 340 -24.45 -5.39 20.19
N LYS A 341 -25.40 -6.02 20.90
CA LYS A 341 -25.36 -7.42 21.38
C LYS A 341 -25.07 -8.47 20.29
N ASN A 342 -25.48 -8.20 19.05
CA ASN A 342 -25.35 -9.13 17.92
C ASN A 342 -24.17 -8.80 17.00
N ILE A 343 -23.45 -7.69 17.22
CA ILE A 343 -22.33 -7.27 16.39
C ILE A 343 -21.00 -7.69 17.06
N ILE A 344 -20.03 -8.07 16.25
CA ILE A 344 -18.68 -8.47 16.68
C ILE A 344 -17.68 -7.59 15.95
N ILE A 345 -16.89 -6.81 16.68
CA ILE A 345 -15.75 -6.08 16.10
C ILE A 345 -14.51 -6.95 16.24
N ASN A 346 -13.92 -7.36 15.10
CA ASN A 346 -12.72 -8.21 15.06
C ASN A 346 -11.43 -7.37 14.98
N THR A 347 -11.50 -6.08 15.21
CA THR A 347 -10.39 -5.13 15.12
C THR A 347 -10.10 -4.56 16.50
N PRO A 348 -8.84 -4.53 16.96
CA PRO A 348 -8.49 -3.82 18.18
C PRO A 348 -8.67 -2.31 17.97
N LEU A 349 -9.43 -1.64 18.83
CA LEU A 349 -9.78 -0.23 18.69
C LEU A 349 -8.93 0.71 19.56
N GLY A 350 -7.99 0.17 20.35
CA GLY A 350 -7.08 0.95 21.19
C GLY A 350 -6.26 1.97 20.40
N GLU A 351 -5.65 2.91 21.10
CA GLU A 351 -4.81 3.95 20.51
C GLU A 351 -3.64 3.31 19.73
N GLY A 352 -3.45 3.73 18.47
CA GLY A 352 -2.40 3.19 17.60
C GLY A 352 -2.60 1.76 17.10
N GLN A 353 -3.62 1.03 17.59
CA GLN A 353 -3.81 -0.38 17.24
C GLN A 353 -4.53 -0.61 15.91
N SER A 354 -5.19 0.38 15.35
CA SER A 354 -5.85 0.32 14.03
C SER A 354 -6.09 1.71 13.44
N PHE A 355 -6.32 1.74 12.11
CA PHE A 355 -6.64 2.97 11.37
C PHE A 355 -7.86 2.73 10.46
N GLY A 356 -7.76 3.04 9.14
CA GLY A 356 -8.90 2.99 8.21
C GLY A 356 -9.45 1.60 7.91
N ILE A 357 -8.67 0.52 8.06
CA ILE A 357 -9.15 -0.85 7.89
C ILE A 357 -9.72 -1.37 9.21
N ALA A 358 -10.90 -2.00 9.15
CA ALA A 358 -11.42 -2.76 10.26
C ALA A 358 -12.31 -3.92 9.78
N ASN A 359 -12.60 -4.85 10.68
CA ASN A 359 -13.46 -6.00 10.42
C ASN A 359 -14.60 -6.08 11.42
N VAL A 360 -15.82 -6.26 10.91
CA VAL A 360 -17.06 -6.34 11.70
C VAL A 360 -17.94 -7.47 11.20
N GLY A 361 -18.43 -8.28 12.11
CA GLY A 361 -19.38 -9.36 11.84
C GLY A 361 -20.70 -9.21 12.57
N ILE A 362 -21.68 -10.03 12.20
CA ILE A 362 -22.95 -10.19 12.93
C ILE A 362 -23.06 -11.66 13.34
N LYS A 363 -23.41 -11.91 14.59
CA LYS A 363 -23.59 -13.27 15.12
C LYS A 363 -24.58 -14.06 14.27
N ASN A 364 -24.24 -15.31 13.99
CA ASN A 364 -25.07 -16.24 13.22
C ASN A 364 -25.31 -15.84 11.74
N ILE A 365 -24.58 -14.86 11.20
CA ILE A 365 -24.58 -14.53 9.77
C ILE A 365 -23.19 -14.82 9.22
N LYS A 366 -23.11 -15.59 8.13
CA LYS A 366 -21.85 -15.83 7.43
C LYS A 366 -21.36 -14.53 6.77
N PRO A 367 -20.05 -14.27 6.73
CA PRO A 367 -19.51 -13.05 6.11
C PRO A 367 -19.97 -12.81 4.67
N GLY A 368 -20.04 -13.88 3.83
CA GLY A 368 -20.55 -13.79 2.47
C GLY A 368 -22.01 -13.34 2.42
N ASP A 369 -22.89 -14.00 3.21
CA ASP A 369 -24.32 -13.65 3.25
C ASP A 369 -24.54 -12.21 3.77
N LEU A 370 -23.66 -11.73 4.66
CA LEU A 370 -23.71 -10.36 5.16
C LEU A 370 -23.31 -9.35 4.09
N ALA A 371 -22.25 -9.65 3.32
CA ALA A 371 -21.81 -8.82 2.19
C ALA A 371 -22.88 -8.72 1.12
N ASP A 372 -23.50 -9.85 0.74
CA ASP A 372 -24.60 -9.90 -0.24
C ASP A 372 -25.81 -9.08 0.23
N ARG A 373 -26.21 -9.19 1.50
CA ARG A 373 -27.31 -8.39 2.06
C ARG A 373 -27.02 -6.89 2.04
N LEU A 374 -25.80 -6.47 2.33
CA LEU A 374 -25.41 -5.06 2.25
C LEU A 374 -25.43 -4.55 0.81
N PHE A 375 -24.91 -5.35 -0.12
CA PHE A 375 -24.89 -4.96 -1.52
C PHE A 375 -26.29 -4.92 -2.14
N ASP A 376 -27.07 -6.01 -2.02
CA ASP A 376 -28.34 -6.14 -2.69
C ASP A 376 -29.45 -5.23 -2.15
N LYS A 377 -29.41 -4.94 -0.83
CA LYS A 377 -30.49 -4.17 -0.17
C LYS A 377 -30.11 -2.73 0.16
N HIS A 378 -28.82 -2.44 0.23
CA HIS A 378 -28.34 -1.14 0.69
C HIS A 378 -27.35 -0.49 -0.28
N ASN A 379 -26.97 -1.18 -1.38
CA ASN A 379 -25.96 -0.73 -2.34
C ASN A 379 -24.61 -0.37 -1.65
N ILE A 380 -24.15 -1.20 -0.71
CA ILE A 380 -22.88 -1.00 0.01
C ILE A 380 -21.94 -2.15 -0.29
N PHE A 381 -20.82 -1.87 -0.94
CA PHE A 381 -19.81 -2.84 -1.28
C PHE A 381 -18.75 -2.97 -0.18
N THR A 382 -18.56 -4.19 0.31
CA THR A 382 -17.55 -4.58 1.31
C THR A 382 -16.97 -5.95 0.92
N VAL A 383 -15.86 -6.36 1.56
CA VAL A 383 -15.25 -7.68 1.30
C VAL A 383 -15.48 -8.62 2.48
N PRO A 384 -16.10 -9.79 2.26
CA PRO A 384 -16.24 -10.80 3.30
C PRO A 384 -14.88 -11.43 3.63
N ILE A 385 -14.62 -11.57 4.92
CA ILE A 385 -13.49 -12.32 5.49
C ILE A 385 -14.06 -13.46 6.33
N ASP A 386 -13.74 -14.68 5.97
CA ASP A 386 -14.07 -15.88 6.72
C ASP A 386 -12.78 -16.68 6.94
N ASP A 387 -12.06 -16.36 8.00
CA ASP A 387 -10.71 -16.83 8.24
C ASP A 387 -10.64 -17.79 9.44
N ASP A 388 -9.92 -18.90 9.26
CA ASP A 388 -9.80 -19.96 10.28
C ASP A 388 -9.09 -19.49 11.56
N ARG A 389 -8.40 -18.35 11.53
CA ARG A 389 -7.79 -17.70 12.70
C ARG A 389 -8.80 -16.98 13.60
N GLY A 390 -10.10 -17.04 13.28
CA GLY A 390 -11.18 -16.51 14.09
C GLY A 390 -11.64 -15.10 13.68
N ILE A 391 -11.10 -14.52 12.61
CA ILE A 391 -11.53 -13.23 12.06
C ILE A 391 -12.64 -13.49 11.04
N ARG A 392 -13.90 -13.28 11.46
CA ARG A 392 -15.08 -13.56 10.63
C ARG A 392 -16.01 -12.34 10.56
N GLY A 393 -16.11 -11.73 9.38
CA GLY A 393 -16.93 -10.54 9.18
C GLY A 393 -16.63 -9.86 7.86
N LEU A 394 -17.01 -8.60 7.75
CA LEU A 394 -16.74 -7.74 6.62
C LEU A 394 -15.51 -6.91 6.89
N ARG A 395 -14.58 -6.88 5.96
CA ARG A 395 -13.54 -5.87 5.96
C ARG A 395 -14.13 -4.56 5.41
N VAL A 396 -14.10 -3.54 6.23
CA VAL A 396 -14.54 -2.17 5.93
C VAL A 396 -13.29 -1.31 5.84
N SER A 397 -13.04 -0.74 4.67
CA SER A 397 -11.83 0.02 4.37
C SER A 397 -12.15 1.27 3.54
N PRO A 398 -12.80 2.29 4.16
CA PRO A 398 -13.05 3.57 3.51
C PRO A 398 -11.74 4.29 3.17
N ASN A 399 -11.78 5.21 2.22
CA ASN A 399 -10.64 6.06 1.87
C ASN A 399 -11.07 7.54 1.81
N LEU A 400 -10.21 8.42 1.34
CA LEU A 400 -10.44 9.87 1.28
C LEU A 400 -11.68 10.28 0.47
N TYR A 401 -12.14 9.42 -0.43
CA TYR A 401 -13.37 9.64 -1.19
C TYR A 401 -14.65 9.24 -0.44
N SER A 402 -14.53 8.56 0.72
CA SER A 402 -15.70 8.16 1.51
C SER A 402 -16.16 9.33 2.39
N THR A 403 -17.47 9.58 2.37
CA THR A 403 -18.11 10.64 3.14
C THR A 403 -18.61 10.14 4.50
N VAL A 404 -18.94 11.06 5.38
CA VAL A 404 -19.62 10.74 6.65
C VAL A 404 -20.99 10.12 6.37
N GLU A 405 -21.69 10.62 5.37
CA GLU A 405 -22.99 10.14 4.95
C GLU A 405 -22.96 8.68 4.46
N ASP A 406 -21.85 8.27 3.79
CA ASP A 406 -21.64 6.87 3.39
C ASP A 406 -21.48 5.96 4.61
N ILE A 407 -20.69 6.42 5.59
CA ILE A 407 -20.49 5.69 6.85
C ILE A 407 -21.79 5.59 7.66
N ASP A 408 -22.60 6.65 7.71
CA ASP A 408 -23.89 6.64 8.42
C ASP A 408 -24.87 5.65 7.78
N LYS A 409 -24.94 5.60 6.44
CA LYS A 409 -25.74 4.58 5.73
C LYS A 409 -25.26 3.16 6.04
N PHE A 410 -23.93 2.96 6.15
CA PHE A 410 -23.39 1.66 6.56
C PHE A 410 -23.81 1.30 7.99
N ILE A 411 -23.74 2.23 8.94
CA ILE A 411 -24.19 2.02 10.32
C ILE A 411 -25.67 1.61 10.35
N ASP A 412 -26.53 2.36 9.67
CA ASP A 412 -27.98 2.10 9.62
C ASP A 412 -28.28 0.72 9.02
N ALA A 413 -27.57 0.33 7.94
CA ALA A 413 -27.71 -0.97 7.30
C ALA A 413 -27.30 -2.10 8.26
N MET A 414 -26.14 -1.97 8.92
CA MET A 414 -25.66 -2.96 9.89
C MET A 414 -26.63 -3.14 11.07
N LEU A 415 -27.14 -2.06 11.65
CA LEU A 415 -28.12 -2.12 12.73
C LEU A 415 -29.44 -2.77 12.31
N LYS A 416 -29.95 -2.47 11.10
CA LYS A 416 -31.17 -3.12 10.55
C LYS A 416 -30.96 -4.62 10.32
N ILE A 417 -29.79 -5.05 9.90
CA ILE A 417 -29.50 -6.48 9.68
C ILE A 417 -29.27 -7.21 11.01
N ALA A 418 -28.72 -6.53 12.00
CA ALA A 418 -28.42 -7.11 13.31
C ALA A 418 -29.67 -7.28 14.20
N GLY A 419 -30.74 -6.53 13.99
CA GLY A 419 -32.01 -6.59 14.72
C GLY A 419 -31.95 -5.89 16.05
#